data_57f914ed08589af922ae5ee7f26e3668
#
_entry.id   57f914ed08589af922ae5ee7f26e3668
#
_cell.length_a   1.000
_cell.length_b   1.000
_cell.length_c   1.000
_cell.angle_alpha   90.00
_cell.angle_beta   90.00
_cell.angle_gamma   90.00
#
_symmetry.space_group_name_H-M   'P 1'
#
loop_
_entity.id
_entity.type
_entity.pdbx_description
1 polymer ?
#
loop_
_entity_poly.entity_id
_entity_poly.type
_entity_poly.pdbx_seq_one_letter_code
_entity_poly.pdbx_strand_id
1 'polypeptide(L)'
;LSELPSVAVSGLEVHVVWHDARDGNREIYYKRSLDGGVNWEADKRITDNAEVSQLPSVSVYGQVVSVVWQDNRDGNEEIYYNRSTNGGASWGADTRISNAPGNSFSPSVSVSGLFVHIVWYDLRDGNWEIYYKRSIDGGLNWGAETRLTNNAAFSQLPSVSVSGQIVSVLWQDERDGNYEIYYKRSTDEGVS
;
A
#
# COMPACT_ATOMS: atom_id res chain seq x y z
N LEU A 1 7.76 -20.07 0.46
CA LEU A 1 7.97 -19.33 -0.77
C LEU A 1 7.85 -17.84 -0.49
N SER A 2 8.93 -17.05 -0.75
CA SER A 2 8.96 -15.58 -0.57
C SER A 2 8.76 -14.91 -1.93
N GLU A 3 7.82 -13.97 -2.04
CA GLU A 3 7.43 -13.36 -3.31
C GLU A 3 7.07 -11.86 -3.15
N LEU A 4 7.10 -11.14 -4.28
CA LEU A 4 6.62 -9.77 -4.45
C LEU A 4 7.16 -8.78 -3.41
N PRO A 5 8.49 -8.58 -3.37
CA PRO A 5 9.10 -7.64 -2.44
C PRO A 5 8.83 -6.19 -2.82
N SER A 6 8.76 -5.32 -1.80
CA SER A 6 8.75 -3.86 -1.93
C SER A 6 9.82 -3.28 -1.03
N VAL A 7 10.44 -2.16 -1.45
CA VAL A 7 11.55 -1.52 -0.74
C VAL A 7 11.33 -0.02 -0.61
N ALA A 8 11.70 0.54 0.55
CA ALA A 8 11.75 1.97 0.80
C ALA A 8 13.06 2.33 1.52
N VAL A 9 13.56 3.54 1.29
CA VAL A 9 14.84 4.01 1.85
C VAL A 9 14.67 5.41 2.46
N SER A 10 15.25 5.61 3.65
CA SER A 10 15.34 6.92 4.31
C SER A 10 16.74 7.08 4.91
N GLY A 11 17.59 7.89 4.27
CA GLY A 11 19.00 7.99 4.63
C GLY A 11 19.73 6.66 4.44
N LEU A 12 20.28 6.09 5.52
CA LEU A 12 20.92 4.76 5.53
C LEU A 12 19.96 3.63 5.93
N GLU A 13 18.73 3.96 6.31
CA GLU A 13 17.74 2.95 6.67
C GLU A 13 17.08 2.39 5.41
N VAL A 14 17.16 1.07 5.22
CA VAL A 14 16.54 0.35 4.11
C VAL A 14 15.48 -0.57 4.71
N HIS A 15 14.24 -0.46 4.22
CA HIS A 15 13.09 -1.21 4.67
C HIS A 15 12.57 -2.09 3.54
N VAL A 16 12.46 -3.40 3.77
CA VAL A 16 11.96 -4.36 2.79
C VAL A 16 10.78 -5.10 3.38
N VAL A 17 9.73 -5.25 2.59
CA VAL A 17 8.57 -6.11 2.89
C VAL A 17 8.36 -7.09 1.76
N TRP A 18 7.82 -8.25 2.07
CA TRP A 18 7.43 -9.30 1.12
C TRP A 18 6.34 -10.16 1.75
N HIS A 19 5.67 -10.99 0.98
CA HIS A 19 4.87 -12.05 1.56
C HIS A 19 5.60 -13.39 1.50
N ASP A 20 5.34 -14.23 2.49
CA ASP A 20 6.01 -15.52 2.67
C ASP A 20 5.05 -16.56 3.26
N ALA A 21 5.11 -17.77 2.73
CA ALA A 21 4.27 -18.89 3.17
C ALA A 21 5.00 -19.87 4.11
N ARG A 22 6.12 -19.44 4.76
CA ARG A 22 6.94 -20.32 5.61
C ARG A 22 6.22 -20.85 6.85
N ASP A 23 5.20 -20.15 7.33
CA ASP A 23 4.43 -20.48 8.53
C ASP A 23 3.03 -21.05 8.23
N GLY A 24 2.78 -21.50 6.99
CA GLY A 24 1.56 -22.22 6.60
C GLY A 24 0.74 -21.49 5.52
N ASN A 25 0.33 -20.26 5.74
CA ASN A 25 -0.31 -19.37 4.77
C ASN A 25 0.62 -18.21 4.40
N ARG A 26 0.23 -17.39 3.43
CA ARG A 26 0.98 -16.17 3.09
C ARG A 26 0.76 -15.12 4.15
N GLU A 27 1.86 -14.59 4.68
CA GLU A 27 1.91 -13.51 5.65
C GLU A 27 2.88 -12.43 5.22
N ILE A 28 2.73 -11.20 5.73
CA ILE A 28 3.66 -10.11 5.45
C ILE A 28 4.84 -10.19 6.39
N TYR A 29 6.03 -10.22 5.80
CA TYR A 29 7.32 -10.16 6.47
C TYR A 29 8.02 -8.84 6.19
N TYR A 30 8.85 -8.44 7.11
CA TYR A 30 9.62 -7.20 7.10
C TYR A 30 11.05 -7.45 7.53
N LYS A 31 11.96 -6.70 6.95
CA LYS A 31 13.37 -6.66 7.32
C LYS A 31 13.93 -5.27 7.10
N ARG A 32 14.88 -4.84 7.95
CA ARG A 32 15.57 -3.56 7.76
C ARG A 32 17.08 -3.70 7.88
N SER A 33 17.75 -2.75 7.24
CA SER A 33 19.15 -2.41 7.43
C SER A 33 19.24 -0.99 7.95
N LEU A 34 20.21 -0.70 8.84
CA LEU A 34 20.49 0.62 9.39
C LEU A 34 21.79 1.23 8.82
N ASP A 35 22.45 0.57 7.89
CA ASP A 35 23.77 0.90 7.34
C ASP A 35 23.82 0.81 5.80
N GLY A 36 22.75 1.17 5.13
CA GLY A 36 22.66 1.21 3.67
C GLY A 36 22.60 -0.16 3.00
N GLY A 37 22.14 -1.20 3.71
CA GLY A 37 22.00 -2.56 3.16
C GLY A 37 23.22 -3.45 3.38
N VAL A 38 24.24 -2.98 4.13
CA VAL A 38 25.46 -3.78 4.42
C VAL A 38 25.14 -4.91 5.42
N ASN A 39 24.46 -4.56 6.51
CA ASN A 39 24.00 -5.52 7.50
C ASN A 39 22.48 -5.47 7.65
N TRP A 40 21.87 -6.61 7.89
CA TRP A 40 20.43 -6.78 7.99
C TRP A 40 20.01 -7.37 9.33
N GLU A 41 18.97 -6.80 9.94
CA GLU A 41 18.33 -7.39 11.12
C GLU A 41 17.60 -8.71 10.77
N ALA A 42 17.14 -9.44 11.78
CA ALA A 42 16.32 -10.63 11.57
C ALA A 42 14.97 -10.29 10.91
N ASP A 43 14.41 -11.24 10.16
CA ASP A 43 13.07 -11.13 9.61
C ASP A 43 12.03 -10.96 10.74
N LYS A 44 11.06 -10.09 10.53
CA LYS A 44 9.91 -9.92 11.41
C LYS A 44 8.63 -10.25 10.65
N ARG A 45 7.79 -11.10 11.20
CA ARG A 45 6.43 -11.31 10.71
C ARG A 45 5.56 -10.14 11.18
N ILE A 46 4.89 -9.44 10.26
CA ILE A 46 4.01 -8.30 10.56
C ILE A 46 2.57 -8.77 10.76
N THR A 47 2.10 -9.69 9.90
CA THR A 47 0.75 -10.25 9.98
C THR A 47 0.77 -11.66 10.56
N ASP A 48 -0.26 -12.00 11.33
CA ASP A 48 -0.44 -13.32 11.94
C ASP A 48 -1.93 -13.63 12.05
N ASN A 49 -2.52 -14.09 10.95
CA ASN A 49 -3.93 -14.45 10.89
C ASN A 49 -4.12 -15.78 10.16
N ALA A 50 -5.34 -16.33 10.18
CA ALA A 50 -5.62 -17.63 9.57
C ALA A 50 -5.75 -17.56 8.04
N GLU A 51 -5.92 -16.36 7.51
CA GLU A 51 -6.16 -16.10 6.11
C GLU A 51 -4.92 -15.53 5.42
N VAL A 52 -5.02 -15.21 4.13
CA VAL A 52 -3.88 -14.80 3.31
C VAL A 52 -3.65 -13.29 3.38
N SER A 53 -2.41 -12.89 3.72
CA SER A 53 -1.91 -11.51 3.59
C SER A 53 -0.84 -11.48 2.50
N GLN A 54 -1.02 -10.64 1.47
CA GLN A 54 -0.14 -10.66 0.28
C GLN A 54 -0.02 -9.30 -0.41
N LEU A 55 0.86 -9.20 -1.42
CA LEU A 55 1.05 -8.01 -2.25
C LEU A 55 1.37 -6.75 -1.42
N PRO A 56 2.42 -6.76 -0.57
CA PRO A 56 2.72 -5.61 0.25
C PRO A 56 3.37 -4.47 -0.54
N SER A 57 3.13 -3.24 -0.08
CA SER A 57 3.84 -2.04 -0.49
C SER A 57 4.32 -1.29 0.74
N VAL A 58 5.53 -0.72 0.72
CA VAL A 58 6.14 0.00 1.83
C VAL A 58 6.55 1.41 1.43
N SER A 59 6.37 2.36 2.33
CA SER A 59 6.89 3.72 2.21
C SER A 59 7.39 4.20 3.57
N VAL A 60 8.40 5.10 3.57
CA VAL A 60 9.03 5.60 4.80
C VAL A 60 9.18 7.12 4.75
N TYR A 61 8.91 7.77 5.88
CA TYR A 61 9.24 9.17 6.12
C TYR A 61 9.79 9.34 7.53
N GLY A 62 11.07 9.70 7.65
CA GLY A 62 11.77 9.73 8.94
C GLY A 62 11.71 8.37 9.62
N GLN A 63 11.20 8.33 10.86
CA GLN A 63 11.04 7.10 11.63
C GLN A 63 9.70 6.38 11.40
N VAL A 64 8.82 6.95 10.58
CA VAL A 64 7.52 6.34 10.27
C VAL A 64 7.65 5.44 9.06
N VAL A 65 7.44 4.15 9.26
CA VAL A 65 7.37 3.14 8.19
C VAL A 65 5.92 2.72 8.02
N SER A 66 5.38 2.88 6.83
CA SER A 66 3.99 2.56 6.46
C SER A 66 3.98 1.36 5.52
N VAL A 67 3.19 0.36 5.84
CA VAL A 67 3.01 -0.84 5.03
C VAL A 67 1.53 -1.03 4.74
N VAL A 68 1.21 -1.32 3.49
CA VAL A 68 -0.13 -1.73 3.04
C VAL A 68 -0.05 -3.09 2.38
N TRP A 69 -1.12 -3.86 2.45
CA TRP A 69 -1.21 -5.17 1.82
C TRP A 69 -2.66 -5.52 1.50
N GLN A 70 -2.84 -6.54 0.71
CA GLN A 70 -4.11 -7.18 0.42
C GLN A 70 -4.31 -8.35 1.39
N ASP A 71 -5.53 -8.48 1.92
CA ASP A 71 -5.85 -9.44 2.99
C ASP A 71 -7.30 -9.91 2.87
N ASN A 72 -7.55 -11.20 3.05
CA ASN A 72 -8.91 -11.76 2.93
C ASN A 72 -9.51 -12.23 4.26
N ARG A 73 -8.98 -11.76 5.41
CA ARG A 73 -9.45 -12.14 6.76
C ARG A 73 -10.93 -11.82 7.04
N ASP A 74 -11.54 -10.90 6.29
CA ASP A 74 -12.95 -10.50 6.44
C ASP A 74 -13.89 -11.19 5.42
N GLY A 75 -13.42 -12.21 4.69
CA GLY A 75 -14.21 -13.02 3.77
C GLY A 75 -14.11 -12.61 2.30
N ASN A 76 -13.55 -11.41 2.00
CA ASN A 76 -13.19 -10.95 0.67
C ASN A 76 -11.84 -10.22 0.75
N GLU A 77 -11.21 -9.97 -0.39
CA GLU A 77 -9.94 -9.25 -0.46
C GLU A 77 -10.16 -7.77 -0.15
N GLU A 78 -9.45 -7.27 0.86
CA GLU A 78 -9.49 -5.88 1.30
C GLU A 78 -8.08 -5.34 1.51
N ILE A 79 -7.94 -4.01 1.53
CA ILE A 79 -6.66 -3.36 1.79
C ILE A 79 -6.53 -3.10 3.28
N TYR A 80 -5.39 -3.54 3.83
CA TYR A 80 -4.97 -3.32 5.21
C TYR A 80 -3.71 -2.46 5.28
N TYR A 81 -3.53 -1.81 6.40
CA TYR A 81 -2.43 -0.90 6.71
C TYR A 81 -1.89 -1.17 8.11
N ASN A 82 -0.59 -1.09 8.26
CA ASN A 82 0.07 -1.01 9.55
C ASN A 82 1.23 -0.03 9.48
N ARG A 83 1.63 0.51 10.63
CA ARG A 83 2.76 1.44 10.72
C ARG A 83 3.64 1.16 11.92
N SER A 84 4.90 1.47 11.73
CA SER A 84 5.87 1.66 12.80
C SER A 84 6.15 3.15 12.97
N THR A 85 6.37 3.62 14.19
CA THR A 85 6.78 4.99 14.51
C THR A 85 8.21 5.06 15.05
N ASN A 86 8.94 3.96 15.00
CA ASN A 86 10.31 3.80 15.51
C ASN A 86 11.21 3.05 14.52
N GLY A 87 11.11 3.39 13.23
CA GLY A 87 11.94 2.85 12.16
C GLY A 87 11.76 1.34 11.94
N GLY A 88 10.58 0.76 12.21
CA GLY A 88 10.33 -0.68 12.05
C GLY A 88 10.76 -1.55 13.24
N ALA A 89 11.16 -0.93 14.37
CA ALA A 89 11.50 -1.68 15.59
C ALA A 89 10.29 -2.40 16.18
N SER A 90 9.13 -1.73 16.20
CA SER A 90 7.83 -2.31 16.58
C SER A 90 6.71 -1.80 15.68
N TRP A 91 5.61 -2.53 15.63
CA TRP A 91 4.47 -2.29 14.75
C TRP A 91 3.20 -2.07 15.57
N GLY A 92 2.29 -1.25 15.01
CA GLY A 92 0.98 -0.98 15.60
C GLY A 92 -0.03 -2.11 15.35
N ALA A 93 -1.30 -1.81 15.55
CA ALA A 93 -2.40 -2.69 15.16
C ALA A 93 -2.74 -2.49 13.67
N ASP A 94 -3.21 -3.56 13.03
CA ASP A 94 -3.69 -3.51 11.66
C ASP A 94 -4.95 -2.65 11.56
N THR A 95 -5.02 -1.86 10.49
CA THR A 95 -6.16 -1.00 10.19
C THR A 95 -6.71 -1.37 8.82
N ARG A 96 -7.99 -1.73 8.74
CA ARG A 96 -8.68 -1.96 7.47
C ARG A 96 -8.88 -0.63 6.75
N ILE A 97 -8.42 -0.51 5.51
CA ILE A 97 -8.48 0.70 4.69
C ILE A 97 -9.68 0.68 3.75
N SER A 98 -9.93 -0.43 3.06
CA SER A 98 -11.11 -0.62 2.23
C SER A 98 -12.17 -1.47 2.94
N ASN A 99 -13.43 -1.21 2.63
CA ASN A 99 -14.56 -1.99 3.14
C ASN A 99 -15.67 -1.98 2.08
N ALA A 100 -15.51 -2.84 1.09
CA ALA A 100 -16.40 -2.90 -0.06
C ALA A 100 -17.05 -4.29 -0.20
N PRO A 101 -18.22 -4.39 -0.83
CA PRO A 101 -18.81 -5.70 -1.17
C PRO A 101 -18.02 -6.46 -2.26
N GLY A 102 -17.21 -5.74 -3.07
CA GLY A 102 -16.28 -6.31 -4.04
C GLY A 102 -14.88 -6.48 -3.46
N ASN A 103 -14.00 -7.12 -4.20
CA ASN A 103 -12.61 -7.29 -3.81
C ASN A 103 -11.77 -6.04 -4.11
N SER A 104 -10.86 -5.72 -3.22
CA SER A 104 -9.84 -4.66 -3.33
C SER A 104 -8.45 -5.29 -3.50
N PHE A 105 -7.66 -4.83 -4.49
CA PHE A 105 -6.43 -5.49 -4.91
C PHE A 105 -5.24 -4.54 -5.09
N SER A 106 -4.03 -5.11 -4.96
CA SER A 106 -2.75 -4.50 -5.33
C SER A 106 -2.57 -3.06 -4.84
N PRO A 107 -2.48 -2.85 -3.53
CA PRO A 107 -2.31 -1.53 -2.97
C PRO A 107 -0.91 -0.96 -3.24
N SER A 108 -0.85 0.37 -3.35
CA SER A 108 0.40 1.13 -3.34
C SER A 108 0.31 2.25 -2.31
N VAL A 109 1.39 2.50 -1.56
CA VAL A 109 1.47 3.53 -0.52
C VAL A 109 2.61 4.51 -0.77
N SER A 110 2.37 5.80 -0.51
CA SER A 110 3.41 6.83 -0.51
C SER A 110 3.19 7.81 0.64
N VAL A 111 4.28 8.23 1.30
CA VAL A 111 4.24 9.06 2.51
C VAL A 111 5.08 10.32 2.32
N SER A 112 4.56 11.48 2.74
CA SER A 112 5.28 12.74 2.83
C SER A 112 4.84 13.50 4.08
N GLY A 113 5.75 13.66 5.06
CA GLY A 113 5.39 14.24 6.35
C GLY A 113 4.36 13.39 7.08
N LEU A 114 3.24 14.02 7.44
CA LEU A 114 2.09 13.36 8.06
C LEU A 114 1.06 12.83 7.05
N PHE A 115 1.26 13.10 5.75
CA PHE A 115 0.35 12.66 4.70
C PHE A 115 0.69 11.25 4.25
N VAL A 116 -0.28 10.35 4.34
CA VAL A 116 -0.20 8.98 3.83
C VAL A 116 -1.22 8.83 2.72
N HIS A 117 -0.77 8.42 1.55
CA HIS A 117 -1.59 8.24 0.35
C HIS A 117 -1.59 6.77 -0.02
N ILE A 118 -2.78 6.18 -0.17
CA ILE A 118 -2.97 4.79 -0.58
C ILE A 118 -3.86 4.75 -1.81
N VAL A 119 -3.46 3.97 -2.81
CA VAL A 119 -4.26 3.66 -3.99
C VAL A 119 -4.38 2.14 -4.12
N TRP A 120 -5.49 1.68 -4.67
CA TRP A 120 -5.75 0.27 -4.99
C TRP A 120 -6.74 0.20 -6.15
N TYR A 121 -6.96 -0.96 -6.72
CA TYR A 121 -8.08 -1.15 -7.63
C TYR A 121 -9.16 -2.04 -7.00
N ASP A 122 -10.40 -1.82 -7.39
CA ASP A 122 -11.58 -2.31 -6.68
C ASP A 122 -12.69 -2.69 -7.67
N LEU A 123 -13.43 -3.75 -7.37
CA LEU A 123 -14.48 -4.31 -8.23
C LEU A 123 -15.90 -3.88 -7.82
N ARG A 124 -16.07 -3.03 -6.81
CA ARG A 124 -17.40 -2.67 -6.23
C ARG A 124 -18.39 -2.05 -7.21
N ASP A 125 -17.92 -1.44 -8.28
CA ASP A 125 -18.75 -0.77 -9.30
C ASP A 125 -19.02 -1.63 -10.55
N GLY A 126 -18.72 -2.94 -10.50
CA GLY A 126 -18.98 -3.90 -11.57
C GLY A 126 -17.82 -4.10 -12.55
N ASN A 127 -16.81 -3.21 -12.54
CA ASN A 127 -15.54 -3.36 -13.23
C ASN A 127 -14.40 -2.84 -12.34
N TRP A 128 -13.15 -3.05 -12.72
CA TRP A 128 -12.01 -2.60 -11.95
C TRP A 128 -11.75 -1.11 -12.14
N GLU A 129 -11.78 -0.38 -11.02
CA GLU A 129 -11.52 1.05 -10.97
C GLU A 129 -10.48 1.39 -9.91
N ILE A 130 -9.77 2.50 -10.09
CA ILE A 130 -8.78 2.97 -9.12
C ILE A 130 -9.46 3.76 -8.03
N TYR A 131 -9.19 3.36 -6.80
CA TYR A 131 -9.61 4.03 -5.57
C TYR A 131 -8.42 4.62 -4.84
N TYR A 132 -8.69 5.64 -4.05
CA TYR A 132 -7.72 6.42 -3.28
C TYR A 132 -8.26 6.73 -1.91
N LYS A 133 -7.38 6.72 -0.92
CA LYS A 133 -7.66 7.17 0.45
C LYS A 133 -6.42 7.81 1.04
N ARG A 134 -6.61 8.85 1.86
CA ARG A 134 -5.49 9.53 2.52
C ARG A 134 -5.71 9.68 4.02
N SER A 135 -4.60 9.78 4.73
CA SER A 135 -4.49 10.27 6.09
C SER A 135 -3.68 11.57 6.10
N ILE A 136 -4.00 12.47 7.02
CA ILE A 136 -3.29 13.75 7.24
C ILE A 136 -2.59 13.81 8.60
N ASP A 137 -2.58 12.71 9.34
CA ASP A 137 -2.04 12.59 10.71
C ASP A 137 -1.16 11.35 10.88
N GLY A 138 -0.46 10.97 9.81
CA GLY A 138 0.49 9.87 9.80
C GLY A 138 -0.16 8.48 9.87
N GLY A 139 -1.39 8.32 9.37
CA GLY A 139 -2.11 7.05 9.34
C GLY A 139 -2.89 6.72 10.63
N LEU A 140 -3.15 7.72 11.49
CA LEU A 140 -4.01 7.54 12.68
C LEU A 140 -5.49 7.57 12.31
N ASN A 141 -5.88 8.57 11.52
CA ASN A 141 -7.23 8.72 11.02
C ASN A 141 -7.23 8.79 9.49
N TRP A 142 -8.28 8.28 8.88
CA TRP A 142 -8.42 8.18 7.43
C TRP A 142 -9.62 8.95 6.93
N GLY A 143 -9.44 9.68 5.83
CA GLY A 143 -10.52 10.35 5.10
C GLY A 143 -11.45 9.38 4.38
N ALA A 144 -12.42 9.92 3.66
CA ALA A 144 -13.29 9.12 2.79
C ALA A 144 -12.51 8.52 1.61
N GLU A 145 -13.00 7.41 1.09
CA GLU A 145 -12.51 6.83 -0.16
C GLU A 145 -12.95 7.68 -1.36
N THR A 146 -12.06 7.83 -2.33
CA THR A 146 -12.34 8.57 -3.57
C THR A 146 -12.06 7.65 -4.76
N ARG A 147 -13.04 7.50 -5.65
CA ARG A 147 -12.88 6.81 -6.93
C ARG A 147 -12.15 7.75 -7.91
N LEU A 148 -11.00 7.34 -8.43
CA LEU A 148 -10.18 8.14 -9.33
C LEU A 148 -10.50 7.92 -10.80
N THR A 149 -10.98 6.72 -11.17
CA THR A 149 -11.36 6.35 -12.53
C THR A 149 -12.85 5.99 -12.60
N ASN A 150 -13.48 6.26 -13.72
CA ASN A 150 -14.89 5.95 -13.96
C ASN A 150 -15.12 5.75 -15.46
N ASN A 151 -14.82 4.56 -15.97
CA ASN A 151 -15.02 4.21 -17.37
C ASN A 151 -15.52 2.76 -17.48
N ALA A 152 -15.92 2.32 -18.67
CA ALA A 152 -16.46 0.98 -18.91
C ALA A 152 -15.37 -0.10 -19.01
N ALA A 153 -14.11 0.30 -19.21
CA ALA A 153 -12.96 -0.59 -19.31
C ALA A 153 -12.28 -0.77 -17.93
N PHE A 154 -11.33 -1.68 -17.83
CA PHE A 154 -10.60 -1.96 -16.60
C PHE A 154 -9.49 -0.95 -16.35
N SER A 155 -9.46 -0.41 -15.13
CA SER A 155 -8.36 0.37 -14.57
C SER A 155 -7.74 -0.42 -13.41
N GLN A 156 -6.45 -0.76 -13.46
CA GLN A 156 -5.82 -1.68 -12.51
C GLN A 156 -4.34 -1.38 -12.27
N LEU A 157 -3.75 -2.07 -11.29
CA LEU A 157 -2.32 -2.01 -10.94
C LEU A 157 -1.82 -0.58 -10.70
N PRO A 158 -2.42 0.17 -9.78
CA PRO A 158 -2.03 1.55 -9.53
C PRO A 158 -0.69 1.66 -8.81
N SER A 159 0.00 2.77 -9.03
CA SER A 159 1.16 3.20 -8.27
C SER A 159 0.99 4.65 -7.86
N VAL A 160 1.33 4.99 -6.62
CA VAL A 160 1.28 6.35 -6.09
C VAL A 160 2.67 6.84 -5.67
N SER A 161 2.96 8.10 -5.96
CA SER A 161 4.15 8.80 -5.45
C SER A 161 3.77 10.19 -5.00
N VAL A 162 4.34 10.64 -3.87
CA VAL A 162 4.11 11.96 -3.31
C VAL A 162 5.42 12.71 -3.12
N SER A 163 5.42 14.02 -3.45
CA SER A 163 6.51 14.95 -3.17
C SER A 163 5.93 16.31 -2.78
N GLY A 164 6.04 16.67 -1.52
CA GLY A 164 5.37 17.85 -0.97
C GLY A 164 3.86 17.76 -1.19
N GLN A 165 3.28 18.77 -1.85
CA GLN A 165 1.84 18.85 -2.15
C GLN A 165 1.42 18.07 -3.41
N ILE A 166 2.39 17.58 -4.19
CA ILE A 166 2.11 16.88 -5.46
C ILE A 166 1.92 15.41 -5.17
N VAL A 167 0.73 14.91 -5.49
CA VAL A 167 0.40 13.48 -5.49
C VAL A 167 0.23 13.02 -6.93
N SER A 168 0.99 12.02 -7.32
CA SER A 168 0.98 11.44 -8.67
C SER A 168 0.50 10.00 -8.61
N VAL A 169 -0.49 9.66 -9.41
CA VAL A 169 -1.04 8.30 -9.53
C VAL A 169 -0.93 7.85 -10.98
N LEU A 170 -0.38 6.67 -11.18
CA LEU A 170 -0.28 5.97 -12.46
C LEU A 170 -1.08 4.67 -12.36
N TRP A 171 -1.65 4.22 -13.46
CA TRP A 171 -2.33 2.93 -13.53
C TRP A 171 -2.33 2.39 -14.95
N GLN A 172 -2.63 1.12 -15.08
CA GLN A 172 -2.89 0.44 -16.35
C GLN A 172 -4.38 0.53 -16.67
N ASP A 173 -4.73 0.89 -17.91
CA ASP A 173 -6.11 1.15 -18.32
C ASP A 173 -6.37 0.59 -19.71
N GLU A 174 -7.55 0.01 -19.94
CA GLU A 174 -7.91 -0.67 -21.18
C GLU A 174 -8.92 0.14 -22.06
N ARG A 175 -9.19 1.41 -21.70
CA ARG A 175 -10.23 2.24 -22.36
C ARG A 175 -10.01 2.47 -23.86
N ASP A 176 -8.78 2.35 -24.34
CA ASP A 176 -8.41 2.55 -25.77
C ASP A 176 -8.30 1.22 -26.53
N GLY A 177 -8.81 0.11 -25.94
CA GLY A 177 -8.89 -1.23 -26.57
C GLY A 177 -7.68 -2.13 -26.32
N ASN A 178 -6.62 -1.61 -25.71
CA ASN A 178 -5.46 -2.33 -25.18
C ASN A 178 -4.97 -1.64 -23.91
N TYR A 179 -4.10 -2.31 -23.14
CA TYR A 179 -3.55 -1.71 -21.93
C TYR A 179 -2.57 -0.60 -22.24
N GLU A 180 -2.88 0.61 -21.72
CA GLU A 180 -2.03 1.79 -21.77
C GLU A 180 -1.79 2.32 -20.36
N ILE A 181 -0.75 3.17 -20.19
CA ILE A 181 -0.45 3.79 -18.91
C ILE A 181 -1.11 5.16 -18.82
N TYR A 182 -1.95 5.32 -17.83
CA TYR A 182 -2.62 6.58 -17.52
C TYR A 182 -2.05 7.24 -16.27
N TYR A 183 -2.19 8.55 -16.22
CA TYR A 183 -1.66 9.41 -15.16
C TYR A 183 -2.68 10.42 -14.68
N LYS A 184 -2.74 10.62 -13.38
CA LYS A 184 -3.50 11.69 -12.73
C LYS A 184 -2.67 12.31 -11.60
N ARG A 185 -2.80 13.60 -11.40
CA ARG A 185 -2.12 14.28 -10.30
C ARG A 185 -3.06 15.21 -9.53
N SER A 186 -2.75 15.38 -8.26
CA SER A 186 -3.18 16.49 -7.42
C SER A 186 -2.00 17.41 -7.14
N THR A 187 -2.27 18.71 -6.91
CA THR A 187 -1.29 19.73 -6.47
C THR A 187 -1.62 20.31 -5.09
N ASP A 188 -2.56 19.72 -4.40
CA ASP A 188 -3.12 20.15 -3.11
C ASP A 188 -3.22 18.98 -2.11
N GLU A 189 -2.19 18.12 -2.08
CA GLU A 189 -2.09 16.98 -1.16
C GLU A 189 -3.21 15.95 -1.33
N GLY A 190 -3.76 15.82 -2.56
CA GLY A 190 -4.83 14.87 -2.87
C GLY A 190 -6.22 15.33 -2.41
N VAL A 191 -6.46 16.64 -2.30
CA VAL A 191 -7.80 17.22 -2.04
C VAL A 191 -8.65 17.19 -3.31
N SER A 192 -8.02 17.48 -4.48
CA SER A 192 -8.67 17.50 -5.80
C SER A 192 -7.86 16.74 -6.85
#